data_373c99cd50bb8f77808a4672e8a48286
#
_entry.id   373c99cd50bb8f77808a4672e8a48286
#
_cell.length_a   1.000
_cell.length_b   1.000
_cell.length_c   1.000
_cell.angle_alpha   90.00
_cell.angle_beta   90.00
_cell.angle_gamma   90.00
#
_symmetry.space_group_name_H-M   'P 1'
#
loop_
_entity.id
_entity.type
_entity.pdbx_description
1 polymer ?
#
loop_
_entity_poly.entity_id
_entity_poly.type
_entity_poly.pdbx_seq_one_letter_code
_entity_poly.pdbx_strand_id
1 'polypeptide(L)'
;MSSIGMRSLRDVLGCYATGVAIVTTRTNAGEHVAVTVNSFASLSLDPPLILFSLGKKASVLEHFQRTECFAINILAHKQEWLSNVFARPSTASWNTAPYSEGANGCALFADVLAQLECSRYAEIDGGDHRTFFGQVTEMHLGPPADPLLFYRGRYGTYARSQLEKVPTPDGSLSDFAPTGWS
;
A
#
# COMPACT_ATOMS: atom_id res chain seq x y z
N MET A 1 -19.64 -17.51 24.32
CA MET A 1 -18.56 -16.81 23.60
C MET A 1 -19.01 -15.37 23.39
N SER A 2 -18.33 -14.37 24.00
CA SER A 2 -18.67 -12.96 23.78
C SER A 2 -18.37 -12.61 22.33
N SER A 3 -19.37 -12.14 21.59
CA SER A 3 -19.16 -11.67 20.22
C SER A 3 -18.29 -10.40 20.28
N ILE A 4 -17.14 -10.43 19.61
CA ILE A 4 -16.29 -9.24 19.45
C ILE A 4 -17.10 -8.21 18.65
N GLY A 5 -17.35 -7.04 19.25
CA GLY A 5 -18.06 -5.96 18.57
C GLY A 5 -17.20 -5.40 17.43
N MET A 6 -17.74 -5.34 16.21
CA MET A 6 -17.00 -4.86 15.02
C MET A 6 -16.42 -3.43 15.20
N ARG A 7 -17.13 -2.56 15.93
CA ARG A 7 -16.66 -1.20 16.20
C ARG A 7 -15.43 -1.22 17.12
N SER A 8 -15.50 -1.99 18.22
CA SER A 8 -14.37 -2.14 19.15
C SER A 8 -13.15 -2.74 18.47
N LEU A 9 -13.34 -3.72 17.57
CA LEU A 9 -12.24 -4.30 16.80
C LEU A 9 -11.58 -3.24 15.90
N ARG A 10 -12.36 -2.43 15.18
CA ARG A 10 -11.82 -1.35 14.35
C ARG A 10 -11.05 -0.30 15.18
N ASP A 11 -11.54 0.04 16.35
CA ASP A 11 -10.87 1.01 17.25
C ASP A 11 -9.51 0.48 17.71
N VAL A 12 -9.41 -0.83 18.01
CA VAL A 12 -8.15 -1.49 18.37
C VAL A 12 -7.20 -1.57 17.17
N LEU A 13 -7.67 -2.06 16.02
CA LEU A 13 -6.86 -2.14 14.80
C LEU A 13 -6.40 -0.76 14.32
N GLY A 14 -7.22 0.28 14.52
CA GLY A 14 -6.87 1.66 14.20
C GLY A 14 -5.71 2.23 15.02
N CYS A 15 -5.30 1.58 16.11
CA CYS A 15 -4.11 1.95 16.88
C CYS A 15 -2.81 1.57 16.16
N TYR A 16 -2.85 0.74 15.12
CA TYR A 16 -1.71 0.43 14.29
C TYR A 16 -1.63 1.44 13.14
N ALA A 17 -0.62 2.32 13.17
CA ALA A 17 -0.38 3.27 12.10
C ALA A 17 0.16 2.54 10.88
N THR A 18 -0.43 2.81 9.72
CA THR A 18 -0.01 2.21 8.45
C THR A 18 0.43 3.28 7.47
N GLY A 19 1.23 2.90 6.48
CA GLY A 19 1.37 3.68 5.26
C GLY A 19 0.08 3.66 4.45
N VAL A 20 0.03 4.49 3.41
CA VAL A 20 -1.05 4.54 2.43
C VAL A 20 -0.46 4.29 1.04
N ALA A 21 -1.08 3.40 0.30
CA ALA A 21 -0.69 3.11 -1.06
C ALA A 21 -1.91 3.13 -2.00
N ILE A 22 -1.67 3.36 -3.28
CA ILE A 22 -2.65 3.11 -4.33
C ILE A 22 -2.18 1.91 -5.14
N VAL A 23 -3.05 0.90 -5.21
CA VAL A 23 -2.83 -0.26 -6.07
C VAL A 23 -3.51 0.00 -7.39
N THR A 24 -2.77 -0.20 -8.48
CA THR A 24 -3.26 -0.04 -9.84
C THR A 24 -3.19 -1.35 -10.60
N THR A 25 -4.12 -1.54 -11.52
CA THR A 25 -4.10 -2.64 -12.48
C THR A 25 -4.71 -2.17 -13.80
N ARG A 26 -4.68 -3.02 -14.81
CA ARG A 26 -5.25 -2.75 -16.13
C ARG A 26 -6.24 -3.84 -16.50
N THR A 27 -7.41 -3.45 -16.99
CA THR A 27 -8.41 -4.39 -17.50
C THR A 27 -7.96 -4.99 -18.83
N ASN A 28 -8.59 -6.09 -19.26
CA ASN A 28 -8.36 -6.66 -20.59
C ASN A 28 -8.74 -5.70 -21.73
N ALA A 29 -9.60 -4.72 -21.47
CA ALA A 29 -9.95 -3.66 -22.42
C ALA A 29 -8.91 -2.52 -22.45
N GLY A 30 -7.88 -2.59 -21.61
CA GLY A 30 -6.82 -1.60 -21.53
C GLY A 30 -7.11 -0.42 -20.61
N GLU A 31 -8.22 -0.44 -19.87
CA GLU A 31 -8.58 0.63 -18.92
C GLU A 31 -7.81 0.48 -17.62
N HIS A 32 -7.32 1.59 -17.08
CA HIS A 32 -6.68 1.60 -15.76
C HIS A 32 -7.72 1.57 -14.64
N VAL A 33 -7.45 0.75 -13.62
CA VAL A 33 -8.22 0.64 -12.40
C VAL A 33 -7.30 0.90 -11.22
N ALA A 34 -7.75 1.67 -10.24
CA ALA A 34 -6.98 1.99 -9.06
C ALA A 34 -7.83 1.99 -7.78
N VAL A 35 -7.21 1.70 -6.66
CA VAL A 35 -7.83 1.74 -5.35
C VAL A 35 -6.82 2.10 -4.27
N THR A 36 -7.21 2.97 -3.35
CA THR A 36 -6.42 3.30 -2.17
C THR A 36 -6.54 2.20 -1.13
N VAL A 37 -5.41 1.77 -0.61
CA VAL A 37 -5.31 0.76 0.44
C VAL A 37 -4.36 1.19 1.55
N ASN A 38 -4.60 0.70 2.75
CA ASN A 38 -3.67 0.73 3.88
C ASN A 38 -3.34 -0.68 4.38
N SER A 39 -3.72 -1.69 3.62
CA SER A 39 -3.49 -3.11 3.88
C SER A 39 -2.22 -3.65 3.23
N PHE A 40 -1.45 -2.81 2.53
CA PHE A 40 -0.18 -3.19 1.93
C PHE A 40 0.83 -3.61 3.01
N ALA A 41 1.53 -4.72 2.76
CA ALA A 41 2.68 -5.15 3.55
C ALA A 41 3.69 -5.89 2.67
N SER A 42 4.95 -5.82 3.08
CA SER A 42 6.01 -6.70 2.59
C SER A 42 5.86 -8.09 3.18
N LEU A 43 6.27 -9.11 2.44
CA LEU A 43 6.11 -10.52 2.86
C LEU A 43 7.42 -11.30 2.81
N SER A 44 8.20 -11.21 1.75
CA SER A 44 9.42 -11.98 1.54
C SER A 44 10.42 -11.21 0.69
N LEU A 45 11.71 -11.45 0.90
CA LEU A 45 12.77 -10.94 0.05
C LEU A 45 13.23 -11.96 -1.00
N ASP A 46 13.10 -13.25 -0.71
CA ASP A 46 13.44 -14.34 -1.63
C ASP A 46 12.39 -15.47 -1.56
N PRO A 47 11.53 -15.60 -2.59
CA PRO A 47 11.30 -14.63 -3.67
C PRO A 47 10.75 -13.29 -3.13
N PRO A 48 10.92 -12.16 -3.87
CA PRO A 48 10.46 -10.86 -3.43
C PRO A 48 8.93 -10.78 -3.52
N LEU A 49 8.24 -10.90 -2.38
CA LEU A 49 6.79 -10.93 -2.30
C LEU A 49 6.25 -9.79 -1.44
N ILE A 50 5.11 -9.29 -1.87
CA ILE A 50 4.28 -8.33 -1.14
C ILE A 50 2.84 -8.83 -1.07
N LEU A 51 2.04 -8.21 -0.21
CA LEU A 51 0.60 -8.46 -0.15
C LEU A 51 -0.20 -7.16 0.02
N PHE A 52 -1.46 -7.22 -0.39
CA PHE A 52 -2.50 -6.26 -0.03
C PHE A 52 -3.87 -6.97 0.01
N SER A 53 -4.85 -6.34 0.66
CA SER A 53 -6.19 -6.90 0.78
C SER A 53 -7.26 -5.92 0.29
N LEU A 54 -8.27 -6.44 -0.40
CA LEU A 54 -9.46 -5.71 -0.84
C LEU A 54 -10.72 -6.31 -0.21
N GLY A 55 -11.61 -5.45 0.26
CA GLY A 55 -12.92 -5.89 0.73
C GLY A 55 -13.72 -6.56 -0.39
N LYS A 56 -14.43 -7.65 -0.09
CA LYS A 56 -15.27 -8.39 -1.06
C LYS A 56 -16.38 -7.54 -1.69
N LYS A 57 -16.71 -6.40 -1.07
CA LYS A 57 -17.69 -5.43 -1.59
C LYS A 57 -17.08 -4.31 -2.42
N ALA A 58 -15.74 -4.29 -2.58
CA ALA A 58 -15.07 -3.26 -3.37
C ALA A 58 -15.45 -3.41 -4.85
N SER A 59 -15.91 -2.33 -5.48
CA SER A 59 -16.35 -2.33 -6.89
C SER A 59 -15.25 -2.72 -7.87
N VAL A 60 -13.99 -2.58 -7.46
CA VAL A 60 -12.82 -2.91 -8.30
C VAL A 60 -12.32 -4.34 -8.12
N LEU A 61 -12.85 -5.11 -7.16
CA LEU A 61 -12.31 -6.43 -6.80
C LEU A 61 -12.23 -7.36 -8.02
N GLU A 62 -13.29 -7.42 -8.82
CA GLU A 62 -13.36 -8.31 -9.98
C GLU A 62 -12.25 -8.01 -11.02
N HIS A 63 -11.86 -6.73 -11.17
CA HIS A 63 -10.77 -6.36 -12.06
C HIS A 63 -9.45 -6.94 -11.57
N PHE A 64 -9.15 -6.82 -10.27
CA PHE A 64 -7.94 -7.39 -9.67
C PHE A 64 -7.92 -8.92 -9.70
N GLN A 65 -9.08 -9.56 -9.64
CA GLN A 65 -9.17 -11.02 -9.74
C GLN A 65 -8.92 -11.55 -11.17
N ARG A 66 -9.15 -10.73 -12.18
CA ARG A 66 -9.02 -11.12 -13.60
C ARG A 66 -7.68 -10.74 -14.22
N THR A 67 -6.89 -9.91 -13.57
CA THR A 67 -5.61 -9.45 -14.11
C THR A 67 -4.44 -10.24 -13.52
N GLU A 68 -3.38 -10.37 -14.32
CA GLU A 68 -2.16 -11.10 -13.95
C GLU A 68 -1.08 -10.18 -13.36
N CYS A 69 -1.29 -8.88 -13.35
CA CYS A 69 -0.33 -7.91 -12.84
C CYS A 69 -1.01 -6.73 -12.15
N PHE A 70 -0.26 -6.08 -11.28
CA PHE A 70 -0.65 -4.84 -10.63
C PHE A 70 0.59 -4.03 -10.23
N ALA A 71 0.40 -2.77 -9.86
CA ALA A 71 1.47 -1.95 -9.31
C ALA A 71 1.04 -1.32 -7.97
N ILE A 72 1.99 -1.17 -7.08
CA ILE A 72 1.85 -0.48 -5.78
C ILE A 72 2.50 0.88 -5.90
N ASN A 73 1.77 1.93 -5.57
CA ASN A 73 2.26 3.32 -5.50
C ASN A 73 2.22 3.78 -4.05
N ILE A 74 3.37 3.89 -3.37
CA ILE A 74 3.46 4.27 -1.95
C ILE A 74 3.42 5.79 -1.86
N LEU A 75 2.40 6.34 -1.20
CA LEU A 75 2.10 7.77 -1.23
C LEU A 75 2.98 8.60 -0.30
N ALA A 76 3.41 9.75 -0.80
CA ALA A 76 4.00 10.83 -0.01
C ALA A 76 2.91 11.63 0.73
N HIS A 77 3.29 12.28 1.83
CA HIS A 77 2.37 13.07 2.68
C HIS A 77 1.52 14.08 1.89
N LYS A 78 2.11 14.77 0.92
CA LYS A 78 1.40 15.77 0.10
C LYS A 78 0.36 15.16 -0.86
N GLN A 79 0.27 13.83 -0.94
CA GLN A 79 -0.63 13.11 -1.82
C GLN A 79 -1.90 12.60 -1.12
N GLU A 80 -2.27 13.17 0.02
CA GLU A 80 -3.56 12.88 0.67
C GLU A 80 -4.74 13.07 -0.30
N TRP A 81 -4.68 14.12 -1.15
CA TRP A 81 -5.68 14.36 -2.19
C TRP A 81 -5.80 13.18 -3.16
N LEU A 82 -4.68 12.60 -3.59
CA LEU A 82 -4.64 11.47 -4.52
C LEU A 82 -5.23 10.22 -3.86
N SER A 83 -4.89 9.98 -2.58
CA SER A 83 -5.50 8.92 -1.78
C SER A 83 -7.02 9.06 -1.73
N ASN A 84 -7.53 10.26 -1.52
CA ASN A 84 -8.98 10.53 -1.47
C ASN A 84 -9.68 10.31 -2.82
N VAL A 85 -9.02 10.61 -3.94
CA VAL A 85 -9.55 10.35 -5.30
C VAL A 85 -9.82 8.86 -5.49
N PHE A 86 -8.87 7.99 -5.13
CA PHE A 86 -8.96 6.55 -5.35
C PHE A 86 -9.49 5.74 -4.15
N ALA A 87 -9.82 6.40 -3.03
CA ALA A 87 -10.54 5.77 -1.94
C ALA A 87 -12.00 5.40 -2.33
N ARG A 88 -12.54 6.03 -3.37
CA ARG A 88 -13.85 5.76 -3.94
C ARG A 88 -13.72 5.51 -5.45
N PRO A 89 -13.28 4.31 -5.87
CA PRO A 89 -12.96 4.02 -7.26
C PRO A 89 -14.07 4.33 -8.27
N SER A 90 -15.33 4.16 -7.88
CA SER A 90 -16.49 4.43 -8.75
C SER A 90 -16.67 5.91 -9.14
N THR A 91 -16.03 6.83 -8.43
CA THR A 91 -16.06 8.28 -8.69
C THR A 91 -14.68 8.87 -8.99
N ALA A 92 -13.66 8.02 -9.12
CA ALA A 92 -12.29 8.44 -9.34
C ALA A 92 -12.14 9.14 -10.71
N SER A 93 -11.43 10.26 -10.71
CA SER A 93 -11.09 11.00 -11.93
C SER A 93 -9.60 10.85 -12.23
N TRP A 94 -9.28 10.14 -13.27
CA TRP A 94 -7.91 9.96 -13.75
C TRP A 94 -7.30 11.25 -14.32
N ASN A 95 -8.13 12.18 -14.80
CA ASN A 95 -7.69 13.44 -15.41
C ASN A 95 -6.91 14.36 -14.45
N THR A 96 -7.08 14.16 -13.15
CA THR A 96 -6.40 14.97 -12.12
C THR A 96 -5.16 14.31 -11.55
N ALA A 97 -4.88 13.07 -11.94
CA ALA A 97 -3.83 12.24 -11.35
C ALA A 97 -2.79 11.87 -12.42
N PRO A 98 -1.70 12.64 -12.59
CA PRO A 98 -0.67 12.35 -13.58
C PRO A 98 0.01 11.01 -13.29
N TYR A 99 0.12 10.18 -14.31
CA TYR A 99 0.77 8.88 -14.25
C TYR A 99 1.51 8.57 -15.56
N SER A 100 2.40 7.61 -15.50
CA SER A 100 2.99 6.92 -16.66
C SER A 100 2.60 5.44 -16.62
N GLU A 101 2.74 4.75 -17.74
CA GLU A 101 2.59 3.29 -17.77
C GLU A 101 3.92 2.64 -17.37
N GLY A 102 3.86 1.69 -16.43
CA GLY A 102 4.97 0.83 -16.08
C GLY A 102 5.26 -0.24 -17.13
N ALA A 103 6.32 -1.02 -16.92
CA ALA A 103 6.69 -2.12 -17.81
C ALA A 103 5.59 -3.20 -17.92
N ASN A 104 4.82 -3.39 -16.82
CA ASN A 104 3.67 -4.30 -16.78
C ASN A 104 2.35 -3.65 -17.27
N GLY A 105 2.39 -2.41 -17.76
CA GLY A 105 1.26 -1.65 -18.28
C GLY A 105 0.32 -1.08 -17.22
N CYS A 106 0.65 -1.21 -15.93
CA CYS A 106 -0.11 -0.59 -14.85
C CYS A 106 0.26 0.90 -14.68
N ALA A 107 -0.66 1.69 -14.14
CA ALA A 107 -0.39 3.10 -13.91
C ALA A 107 0.58 3.31 -12.73
N LEU A 108 1.62 4.10 -12.95
CA LEU A 108 2.60 4.55 -11.98
C LEU A 108 2.42 6.05 -11.76
N PHE A 109 1.93 6.45 -10.58
CA PHE A 109 1.65 7.85 -10.26
C PHE A 109 2.94 8.63 -10.03
N ALA A 110 2.95 9.90 -10.47
CA ALA A 110 4.09 10.79 -10.26
C ALA A 110 4.27 11.16 -8.77
N ASP A 111 5.52 11.49 -8.41
CA ASP A 111 5.92 12.05 -7.10
C ASP A 111 5.57 11.18 -5.88
N VAL A 112 5.34 9.89 -6.07
CA VAL A 112 5.19 8.92 -4.97
C VAL A 112 6.54 8.57 -4.36
N LEU A 113 6.56 8.02 -3.14
CA LEU A 113 7.80 7.63 -2.45
C LEU A 113 8.50 6.45 -3.12
N ALA A 114 7.72 5.48 -3.58
CA ALA A 114 8.22 4.30 -4.27
C ALA A 114 7.09 3.63 -5.08
N GLN A 115 7.50 2.86 -6.07
CA GLN A 115 6.61 2.05 -6.89
C GLN A 115 7.15 0.63 -6.98
N LEU A 116 6.25 -0.33 -6.94
CA LEU A 116 6.54 -1.75 -7.15
C LEU A 116 5.62 -2.28 -8.24
N GLU A 117 6.19 -2.78 -9.32
CA GLU A 117 5.44 -3.51 -10.33
C GLU A 117 5.47 -5.00 -9.98
N CYS A 118 4.32 -5.64 -10.04
CA CYS A 118 4.18 -7.02 -9.58
C CYS A 118 3.44 -7.88 -10.60
N SER A 119 3.87 -9.13 -10.73
CA SER A 119 3.04 -10.22 -11.24
C SER A 119 2.21 -10.81 -10.11
N ARG A 120 0.99 -11.26 -10.42
CA ARG A 120 0.15 -11.95 -9.41
C ARG A 120 0.77 -13.29 -9.04
N TYR A 121 1.06 -13.49 -7.77
CA TYR A 121 1.64 -14.73 -7.25
C TYR A 121 0.58 -15.68 -6.70
N ALA A 122 -0.35 -15.16 -5.88
CA ALA A 122 -1.43 -15.94 -5.28
C ALA A 122 -2.59 -15.03 -4.85
N GLU A 123 -3.72 -15.65 -4.54
CA GLU A 123 -4.89 -15.00 -3.96
C GLU A 123 -5.49 -15.91 -2.88
N ILE A 124 -5.86 -15.33 -1.74
CA ILE A 124 -6.42 -16.07 -0.60
C ILE A 124 -7.71 -15.40 -0.11
N ASP A 125 -8.69 -16.20 0.24
CA ASP A 125 -9.90 -15.76 0.93
C ASP A 125 -9.60 -15.41 2.39
N GLY A 126 -9.84 -14.17 2.80
CA GLY A 126 -9.58 -13.63 4.13
C GLY A 126 -10.84 -13.10 4.83
N GLY A 127 -11.86 -13.91 4.96
CA GLY A 127 -13.11 -13.50 5.62
C GLY A 127 -13.93 -12.55 4.74
N ASP A 128 -14.09 -11.27 5.12
CA ASP A 128 -14.76 -10.25 4.32
C ASP A 128 -13.85 -9.54 3.31
N HIS A 129 -12.58 -10.00 3.19
CA HIS A 129 -11.57 -9.51 2.25
C HIS A 129 -11.03 -10.64 1.36
N ARG A 130 -10.40 -10.23 0.27
CA ARG A 130 -9.48 -11.02 -0.55
C ARG A 130 -8.09 -10.47 -0.40
N THR A 131 -7.11 -11.33 -0.14
CA THR A 131 -5.70 -10.96 -0.05
C THR A 131 -4.99 -11.42 -1.31
N PHE A 132 -4.33 -10.48 -1.96
CA PHE A 132 -3.52 -10.68 -3.15
C PHE A 132 -2.05 -10.70 -2.75
N PHE A 133 -1.31 -11.64 -3.31
CA PHE A 133 0.13 -11.73 -3.20
C PHE A 133 0.73 -11.40 -4.55
N GLY A 134 1.74 -10.54 -4.56
CA GLY A 134 2.45 -10.16 -5.77
C GLY A 134 3.93 -10.46 -5.66
N GLN A 135 4.49 -11.01 -6.71
CA GLN A 135 5.93 -11.08 -6.87
C GLN A 135 6.42 -9.81 -7.54
N VAL A 136 7.32 -9.10 -6.88
CA VAL A 136 7.90 -7.87 -7.40
C VAL A 136 8.78 -8.18 -8.60
N THR A 137 8.53 -7.52 -9.72
CA THR A 137 9.27 -7.65 -10.98
C THR A 137 10.12 -6.43 -11.28
N GLU A 138 9.64 -5.24 -10.90
CA GLU A 138 10.35 -3.97 -11.06
C GLU A 138 10.08 -3.07 -9.86
N MET A 139 11.01 -2.17 -9.54
CA MET A 139 10.87 -1.21 -8.45
C MET A 139 11.53 0.13 -8.77
N HIS A 140 10.90 1.21 -8.29
CA HIS A 140 11.37 2.57 -8.49
C HIS A 140 11.30 3.35 -7.18
N LEU A 141 12.38 4.04 -6.83
CA LEU A 141 12.36 5.02 -5.73
C LEU A 141 11.99 6.38 -6.29
N GLY A 142 11.03 7.03 -5.65
CA GLY A 142 10.66 8.41 -5.92
C GLY A 142 11.55 9.42 -5.21
N PRO A 143 11.21 10.71 -5.31
CA PRO A 143 11.94 11.76 -4.61
C PRO A 143 11.81 11.61 -3.09
N PRO A 144 12.85 12.00 -2.31
CA PRO A 144 12.78 11.99 -0.86
C PRO A 144 11.63 12.88 -0.35
N ALA A 145 10.70 12.29 0.38
CA ALA A 145 9.58 13.00 1.01
C ALA A 145 9.10 12.24 2.25
N ASP A 146 8.30 12.89 3.09
CA ASP A 146 7.67 12.23 4.24
C ASP A 146 6.50 11.34 3.78
N PRO A 147 6.26 10.19 4.44
CA PRO A 147 5.19 9.27 4.07
C PRO A 147 3.80 9.80 4.44
N LEU A 148 2.80 9.44 3.63
CA LEU A 148 1.40 9.55 4.03
C LEU A 148 1.06 8.39 4.96
N LEU A 149 0.66 8.71 6.19
CA LEU A 149 0.25 7.73 7.19
C LEU A 149 -1.26 7.77 7.41
N PHE A 150 -1.80 6.64 7.86
CA PHE A 150 -3.18 6.53 8.30
C PHE A 150 -3.24 5.94 9.71
N TYR A 151 -3.85 6.69 10.63
CA TYR A 151 -3.94 6.34 12.03
C TYR A 151 -5.28 6.76 12.62
N ARG A 152 -5.99 5.83 13.27
CA ARG A 152 -7.30 6.09 13.90
C ARG A 152 -8.29 6.81 12.98
N GLY A 153 -8.34 6.42 11.70
CA GLY A 153 -9.28 7.00 10.75
C GLY A 153 -8.88 8.38 10.19
N ARG A 154 -7.63 8.83 10.41
CA ARG A 154 -7.12 10.12 9.96
C ARG A 154 -5.80 9.97 9.23
N TYR A 155 -5.57 10.84 8.27
CA TYR A 155 -4.26 10.99 7.65
C TYR A 155 -3.30 11.76 8.55
N GLY A 156 -2.03 11.49 8.40
CA GLY A 156 -0.93 12.14 9.09
C GLY A 156 0.38 11.91 8.36
N THR A 157 1.47 12.34 8.98
CA THR A 157 2.81 12.13 8.47
C THR A 157 3.76 11.74 9.59
N TYR A 158 4.95 11.29 9.20
CA TYR A 158 6.03 10.97 10.11
C TYR A 158 6.69 12.27 10.60
N ALA A 159 6.71 12.47 11.92
CA ALA A 159 7.56 13.47 12.54
C ALA A 159 8.84 12.77 13.01
N ARG A 160 9.99 13.17 12.49
CA ARG A 160 11.28 12.65 12.99
C ARG A 160 11.36 12.96 14.48
N SER A 161 11.54 11.92 15.29
CA SER A 161 11.82 12.08 16.70
C SER A 161 13.13 12.87 16.84
N GLN A 162 13.14 13.91 17.67
CA GLN A 162 14.35 14.59 18.12
C GLN A 162 15.07 13.77 19.22
N LEU A 163 14.62 12.55 19.48
CA LEU A 163 15.34 11.66 20.38
C LEU A 163 16.74 11.48 19.79
N GLU A 164 17.73 11.98 20.51
CA GLU A 164 19.13 11.71 20.27
C GLU A 164 19.29 10.21 20.03
N LYS A 165 20.14 9.87 19.08
CA LYS A 165 20.54 8.49 18.82
C LYS A 165 20.90 7.86 20.16
N VAL A 166 20.13 6.88 20.62
CA VAL A 166 20.46 6.18 21.87
C VAL A 166 21.78 5.46 21.62
N PRO A 167 22.86 5.81 22.30
CA PRO A 167 24.13 5.10 22.14
C PRO A 167 23.91 3.64 22.60
N THR A 168 24.30 2.71 21.76
CA THR A 168 24.43 1.32 22.20
C THR A 168 25.56 1.21 23.23
N PRO A 169 25.57 0.23 24.12
CA PRO A 169 26.60 0.06 25.15
C PRO A 169 28.03 -0.01 24.61
N ASP A 170 28.21 -0.32 23.33
CA ASP A 170 29.48 -0.38 22.62
C ASP A 170 29.82 0.91 21.82
N GLY A 171 28.96 1.94 21.91
CA GLY A 171 29.14 3.20 21.17
C GLY A 171 28.87 3.12 19.68
N SER A 172 28.42 1.98 19.14
CA SER A 172 28.00 1.84 17.75
C SER A 172 26.56 2.34 17.57
N LEU A 173 26.27 2.90 16.40
CA LEU A 173 24.90 3.22 16.00
C LEU A 173 24.33 1.93 15.40
N SER A 174 23.59 1.16 16.20
CA SER A 174 22.86 0.04 15.65
C SER A 174 21.75 0.58 14.75
N ASP A 175 21.83 0.31 13.47
CA ASP A 175 20.67 0.30 12.61
C ASP A 175 19.73 -0.77 13.16
N PHE A 176 18.72 -0.34 13.92
CA PHE A 176 17.70 -1.25 14.44
C PHE A 176 16.85 -1.72 13.25
N ALA A 177 17.32 -2.76 12.59
CA ALA A 177 16.48 -3.54 11.70
C ALA A 177 15.62 -4.47 12.55
N PRO A 178 14.29 -4.40 12.49
CA PRO A 178 13.45 -5.41 13.12
C PRO A 178 13.88 -6.78 12.61
N THR A 179 14.04 -7.75 13.48
CA THR A 179 14.52 -9.11 13.21
C THR A 179 13.66 -9.94 12.25
N GLY A 180 12.93 -9.33 11.35
CA GLY A 180 12.15 -9.97 10.29
C GLY A 180 12.69 -9.71 8.88
N TRP A 181 13.84 -9.00 8.76
CA TRP A 181 14.41 -8.59 7.46
C TRP A 181 15.88 -8.99 7.28
N SER A 182 16.42 -9.83 8.18
CA SER A 182 17.77 -10.41 8.08
C SER A 182 17.74 -11.79 7.47
#